data_a709e15b5f664a07cfcc829aaa4ac268
#
_entry.id   a709e15b5f664a07cfcc829aaa4ac268
#
_cell.length_a   1.000
_cell.length_b   1.000
_cell.length_c   1.000
_cell.angle_alpha   90.00
_cell.angle_beta   90.00
_cell.angle_gamma   90.00
#
_symmetry.space_group_name_H-M   'P 1'
#
loop_
_entity.id
_entity.type
_entity.pdbx_description
1 polymer ?
#
loop_
_entity_poly.entity_id
_entity_poly.type
_entity_poly.pdbx_seq_one_letter_code
_entity_poly.pdbx_strand_id
1 'polypeptide(L)'
;KAEKILLNRPAITGSSVIHQKAKVCSGSQINDTVLGRYSYIGHDCFTCQVQIGAFCSIADNCRIGGHKHAMERVSTSPVFEAGKNCLKTHFASHPRPQVPLTVIGNDVWIGAGVQIQSGITVGSGAVIGMGSIVTHNIPPYEIWAGNPAHFIRKRFDYETILFLQETQFWDWDD
;
A
#
# COMPACT_ATOMS: atom_id res chain seq x y z
N LYS A 1 10.06 20.65 -22.68
CA LYS A 1 9.42 19.28 -22.49
C LYS A 1 10.30 18.36 -21.64
N ALA A 2 11.64 18.39 -21.79
CA ALA A 2 12.56 17.56 -21.00
C ALA A 2 12.59 17.94 -19.50
N GLU A 3 12.56 19.23 -19.16
CA GLU A 3 12.51 19.71 -17.77
C GLU A 3 11.26 19.23 -17.01
N LYS A 4 10.11 19.26 -17.66
CA LYS A 4 8.85 18.80 -17.04
C LYS A 4 8.88 17.29 -16.73
N ILE A 5 9.54 16.49 -17.56
CA ILE A 5 9.70 15.04 -17.35
C ILE A 5 10.67 14.75 -16.18
N LEU A 6 11.70 15.58 -16.00
CA LEU A 6 12.66 15.45 -14.90
C LEU A 6 12.07 15.82 -13.54
N LEU A 7 11.19 16.80 -13.49
CA LEU A 7 10.56 17.28 -12.24
C LEU A 7 9.46 16.36 -11.69
N ASN A 8 8.96 15.42 -12.48
CA ASN A 8 7.88 14.52 -12.08
C ASN A 8 8.31 13.05 -11.93
N ARG A 9 9.59 12.78 -11.71
CA ARG A 9 10.07 11.42 -11.41
C ARG A 9 9.53 10.94 -10.07
N PRO A 10 9.28 9.62 -9.90
CA PRO A 10 8.90 9.08 -8.61
C PRO A 10 10.02 9.32 -7.58
N ALA A 11 9.63 9.72 -6.37
CA ALA A 11 10.53 9.83 -5.22
C ALA A 11 10.54 8.50 -4.48
N ILE A 12 11.66 7.79 -4.52
CA ILE A 12 11.85 6.49 -3.83
C ILE A 12 12.83 6.74 -2.69
N THR A 13 12.40 6.49 -1.46
CA THR A 13 13.16 6.82 -0.25
C THR A 13 13.13 5.68 0.79
N GLY A 14 13.92 5.84 1.84
CA GLY A 14 14.01 4.87 2.92
C GLY A 14 14.65 3.56 2.47
N SER A 15 14.18 2.46 3.00
CA SER A 15 14.60 1.09 2.68
C SER A 15 13.84 0.48 1.48
N SER A 16 13.32 1.31 0.58
CA SER A 16 12.51 0.83 -0.54
C SER A 16 13.31 -0.02 -1.52
N VAL A 17 12.73 -1.16 -1.93
CA VAL A 17 13.29 -2.10 -2.89
C VAL A 17 12.28 -2.30 -4.03
N ILE A 18 12.65 -1.89 -5.24
CA ILE A 18 11.82 -2.05 -6.43
C ILE A 18 12.46 -3.12 -7.32
N HIS A 19 11.71 -4.19 -7.59
CA HIS A 19 12.19 -5.26 -8.45
C HIS A 19 12.49 -4.72 -9.85
N GLN A 20 13.54 -5.22 -10.52
CA GLN A 20 13.98 -4.74 -11.85
C GLN A 20 12.89 -4.85 -12.94
N LYS A 21 11.97 -5.81 -12.82
CA LYS A 21 10.81 -6.03 -13.71
C LYS A 21 9.53 -5.37 -13.18
N ALA A 22 9.63 -4.44 -12.22
CA ALA A 22 8.52 -3.66 -11.71
C ALA A 22 8.60 -2.20 -12.17
N LYS A 23 7.49 -1.45 -12.02
CA LYS A 23 7.41 -0.05 -12.48
C LYS A 23 6.76 0.84 -11.42
N VAL A 24 7.35 2.01 -11.20
CA VAL A 24 6.71 3.13 -10.48
C VAL A 24 6.54 4.29 -11.45
N CYS A 25 5.32 4.78 -11.59
CA CYS A 25 5.00 5.90 -12.47
C CYS A 25 5.31 7.26 -11.82
N SER A 26 5.29 8.31 -12.63
CA SER A 26 5.65 9.67 -12.23
C SER A 26 4.74 10.25 -11.14
N GLY A 27 5.27 11.18 -10.35
CA GLY A 27 4.55 11.85 -9.25
C GLY A 27 4.43 11.01 -7.98
N SER A 28 4.73 9.72 -8.03
CA SER A 28 4.57 8.82 -6.89
C SER A 28 5.68 8.99 -5.86
N GLN A 29 5.32 8.87 -4.57
CA GLN A 29 6.22 8.92 -3.41
C GLN A 29 6.22 7.56 -2.73
N ILE A 30 7.36 6.88 -2.76
CA ILE A 30 7.52 5.51 -2.30
C ILE A 30 8.51 5.50 -1.13
N ASN A 31 8.02 5.17 0.07
CA ASN A 31 8.81 5.17 1.29
C ASN A 31 8.78 3.80 1.96
N ASP A 32 9.96 3.25 2.30
CA ASP A 32 10.09 1.97 2.99
C ASP A 32 9.17 0.88 2.40
N THR A 33 9.20 0.73 1.07
CA THR A 33 8.27 -0.11 0.32
C THR A 33 9.02 -1.14 -0.52
N VAL A 34 8.57 -2.39 -0.45
CA VAL A 34 9.02 -3.47 -1.35
C VAL A 34 7.99 -3.65 -2.45
N LEU A 35 8.42 -3.63 -3.71
CA LEU A 35 7.58 -3.88 -4.88
C LEU A 35 8.09 -5.08 -5.66
N GLY A 36 7.26 -6.13 -5.73
CA GLY A 36 7.57 -7.41 -6.37
C GLY A 36 7.58 -7.35 -7.90
N ARG A 37 8.07 -8.43 -8.53
CA ARG A 37 8.21 -8.54 -9.99
C ARG A 37 6.87 -8.37 -10.70
N TYR A 38 6.89 -7.78 -11.90
CA TYR A 38 5.72 -7.56 -12.75
C TYR A 38 4.59 -6.75 -12.12
N SER A 39 4.87 -6.08 -10.99
CA SER A 39 3.94 -5.16 -10.35
C SER A 39 4.20 -3.73 -10.82
N TYR A 40 3.15 -2.92 -10.84
CA TYR A 40 3.32 -1.50 -11.09
C TYR A 40 2.50 -0.65 -10.11
N ILE A 41 3.01 0.55 -9.86
CA ILE A 41 2.34 1.62 -9.12
C ILE A 41 2.10 2.76 -10.12
N GLY A 42 0.86 3.17 -10.26
CA GLY A 42 0.40 4.24 -11.13
C GLY A 42 0.95 5.62 -10.76
N HIS A 43 0.37 6.66 -11.33
CA HIS A 43 0.79 8.04 -11.12
C HIS A 43 0.28 8.59 -9.78
N ASP A 44 1.06 9.52 -9.20
CA ASP A 44 0.68 10.32 -8.03
C ASP A 44 0.25 9.49 -6.81
N CYS A 45 0.82 8.29 -6.67
CA CYS A 45 0.60 7.40 -5.54
C CYS A 45 1.52 7.73 -4.36
N PHE A 46 1.07 7.35 -3.16
CA PHE A 46 1.87 7.39 -1.93
C PHE A 46 1.88 6.01 -1.28
N THR A 47 3.07 5.50 -0.94
CA THR A 47 3.21 4.30 -0.12
C THR A 47 4.17 4.53 1.03
N CYS A 48 3.90 3.94 2.20
CA CYS A 48 4.78 4.02 3.36
C CYS A 48 4.64 2.78 4.24
N GLN A 49 5.75 2.06 4.47
CA GLN A 49 5.79 0.78 5.17
C GLN A 49 4.86 -0.26 4.50
N VAL A 50 5.16 -0.60 3.24
CA VAL A 50 4.32 -1.50 2.43
C VAL A 50 5.15 -2.60 1.80
N GLN A 51 4.66 -3.82 1.86
CA GLN A 51 5.16 -4.94 1.07
C GLN A 51 4.12 -5.29 0.00
N ILE A 52 4.50 -5.24 -1.26
CA ILE A 52 3.65 -5.54 -2.43
C ILE A 52 4.25 -6.72 -3.15
N GLY A 53 3.45 -7.76 -3.34
CA GLY A 53 3.83 -8.99 -4.04
C GLY A 53 4.04 -8.80 -5.54
N ALA A 54 4.12 -9.91 -6.25
CA ALA A 54 4.27 -9.95 -7.71
C ALA A 54 2.93 -9.77 -8.44
N PHE A 55 2.97 -9.32 -9.70
CA PHE A 55 1.83 -9.17 -10.63
C PHE A 55 0.73 -8.21 -10.16
N CYS A 56 1.02 -7.31 -9.22
CA CYS A 56 0.05 -6.34 -8.72
C CYS A 56 -0.14 -5.17 -9.68
N SER A 57 -1.39 -4.76 -9.85
CA SER A 57 -1.80 -3.59 -10.64
C SER A 57 -2.37 -2.52 -9.73
N ILE A 58 -1.61 -1.47 -9.46
CA ILE A 58 -2.03 -0.34 -8.61
C ILE A 58 -2.25 0.87 -9.49
N ALA A 59 -3.49 1.34 -9.56
CA ALA A 59 -3.87 2.48 -10.37
C ALA A 59 -3.44 3.82 -9.73
N ASP A 60 -3.75 4.92 -10.39
CA ASP A 60 -3.31 6.27 -10.01
C ASP A 60 -3.95 6.78 -8.71
N ASN A 61 -3.29 7.73 -8.05
CA ASN A 61 -3.77 8.46 -6.88
C ASN A 61 -4.07 7.57 -5.65
N CYS A 62 -3.44 6.40 -5.54
CA CYS A 62 -3.60 5.52 -4.39
C CYS A 62 -2.74 5.94 -3.20
N ARG A 63 -3.25 5.74 -1.98
CA ARG A 63 -2.51 5.94 -0.74
C ARG A 63 -2.52 4.66 0.08
N ILE A 64 -1.35 4.07 0.32
CA ILE A 64 -1.23 2.76 0.98
C ILE A 64 -0.28 2.88 2.17
N GLY A 65 -0.77 2.48 3.35
CA GLY A 65 0.00 2.57 4.58
C GLY A 65 0.07 3.99 5.16
N GLY A 66 1.12 4.29 5.88
CA GLY A 66 1.36 5.60 6.48
C GLY A 66 1.38 5.61 8.00
N HIS A 67 1.75 6.74 8.56
CA HIS A 67 1.88 6.92 10.00
C HIS A 67 0.53 6.95 10.71
N LYS A 68 0.53 6.47 11.96
CA LYS A 68 -0.59 6.60 12.90
C LYS A 68 -0.20 7.50 14.06
N HIS A 69 -1.18 8.18 14.63
CA HIS A 69 -1.02 8.88 15.90
C HIS A 69 -1.44 7.98 17.06
N ALA A 70 -0.88 8.21 18.24
CA ALA A 70 -1.22 7.49 19.47
C ALA A 70 -2.58 7.97 19.99
N MET A 71 -3.65 7.28 19.61
CA MET A 71 -5.03 7.66 19.97
C MET A 71 -5.37 7.36 21.44
N GLU A 72 -4.59 6.52 22.10
CA GLU A 72 -4.71 6.18 23.52
C GLU A 72 -4.17 7.26 24.47
N ARG A 73 -3.58 8.33 23.93
CA ARG A 73 -3.02 9.44 24.71
C ARG A 73 -4.00 10.60 24.78
N VAL A 74 -3.82 11.45 25.79
CA VAL A 74 -4.61 12.69 25.96
C VAL A 74 -4.51 13.61 24.75
N SER A 75 -3.34 13.63 24.08
CA SER A 75 -3.13 14.39 22.86
C SER A 75 -2.46 13.54 21.79
N THR A 76 -2.95 13.64 20.56
CA THR A 76 -2.34 13.03 19.38
C THR A 76 -1.23 13.88 18.76
N SER A 77 -0.92 15.06 19.35
CA SER A 77 0.07 15.98 18.79
C SER A 77 1.48 15.42 18.89
N PRO A 78 2.30 15.53 17.84
CA PRO A 78 3.68 15.07 17.84
C PRO A 78 4.60 15.89 18.76
N VAL A 79 4.15 17.00 19.32
CA VAL A 79 4.93 17.78 20.33
C VAL A 79 5.12 17.02 21.65
N PHE A 80 4.32 15.97 21.90
CA PHE A 80 4.45 15.09 23.06
C PHE A 80 5.25 13.81 22.77
N GLU A 81 5.78 13.67 21.53
CA GLU A 81 6.53 12.50 21.09
C GLU A 81 8.02 12.78 20.97
N ALA A 82 8.84 11.74 21.18
CA ALA A 82 10.27 11.80 20.96
C ALA A 82 10.63 11.98 19.48
N GLY A 83 11.85 12.43 19.20
CA GLY A 83 12.41 12.56 17.86
C GLY A 83 11.93 13.82 17.12
N LYS A 84 12.37 14.00 15.88
CA LYS A 84 12.07 15.22 15.10
C LYS A 84 10.59 15.27 14.68
N ASN A 85 9.95 16.42 14.86
CA ASN A 85 8.62 16.71 14.33
C ASN A 85 8.63 18.00 13.50
N CYS A 86 7.59 18.20 12.70
CA CYS A 86 7.47 19.39 11.83
C CYS A 86 7.33 20.72 12.60
N LEU A 87 6.88 20.67 13.85
CA LEU A 87 6.67 21.86 14.69
C LEU A 87 7.93 22.30 15.43
N LYS A 88 9.00 21.47 15.42
CA LYS A 88 10.29 21.72 16.09
C LYS A 88 10.15 22.06 17.59
N THR A 89 9.09 21.59 18.22
CA THR A 89 8.74 21.86 19.63
C THR A 89 8.41 20.56 20.33
N HIS A 90 8.85 20.41 21.58
CA HIS A 90 8.58 19.24 22.42
C HIS A 90 8.17 19.65 23.82
N PHE A 91 7.04 19.12 24.30
CA PHE A 91 6.57 19.22 25.69
C PHE A 91 6.75 17.93 26.47
N ALA A 92 6.97 16.80 25.77
CA ALA A 92 7.28 15.50 26.33
C ALA A 92 8.06 14.66 25.31
N SER A 93 8.52 13.47 25.72
CA SER A 93 9.32 12.56 24.89
C SER A 93 8.75 11.15 24.91
N HIS A 94 7.43 11.01 24.72
CA HIS A 94 6.80 9.68 24.65
C HIS A 94 7.27 8.92 23.39
N PRO A 95 7.43 7.61 23.43
CA PRO A 95 7.79 6.80 22.26
C PRO A 95 6.79 7.04 21.12
N ARG A 96 7.28 7.18 19.90
CA ARG A 96 6.40 7.24 18.72
C ARG A 96 5.72 5.90 18.48
N PRO A 97 4.45 5.89 18.05
CA PRO A 97 3.83 4.69 17.55
C PRO A 97 4.65 4.10 16.38
N GLN A 98 4.86 2.79 16.39
CA GLN A 98 5.44 2.12 15.24
C GLN A 98 4.43 2.15 14.09
N VAL A 99 4.92 2.33 12.86
CA VAL A 99 4.10 2.21 11.66
C VAL A 99 3.96 0.72 11.35
N PRO A 100 2.76 0.15 11.44
CA PRO A 100 2.59 -1.26 11.14
C PRO A 100 2.74 -1.51 9.64
N LEU A 101 3.39 -2.63 9.29
CA LEU A 101 3.57 -3.05 7.91
C LEU A 101 2.21 -3.33 7.26
N THR A 102 1.98 -2.75 6.09
CA THR A 102 0.85 -3.08 5.22
C THR A 102 1.30 -4.11 4.20
N VAL A 103 0.55 -5.19 4.03
CA VAL A 103 0.91 -6.27 3.13
C VAL A 103 -0.12 -6.38 2.01
N ILE A 104 0.34 -6.26 0.79
CA ILE A 104 -0.44 -6.54 -0.42
C ILE A 104 0.12 -7.83 -1.03
N GLY A 105 -0.72 -8.86 -1.14
CA GLY A 105 -0.34 -10.15 -1.72
C GLY A 105 0.04 -10.06 -3.19
N ASN A 106 -0.01 -11.18 -3.88
CA ASN A 106 0.30 -11.27 -5.32
C ASN A 106 -0.98 -11.13 -6.16
N ASP A 107 -0.86 -10.70 -7.41
CA ASP A 107 -1.98 -10.58 -8.36
C ASP A 107 -3.15 -9.73 -7.82
N VAL A 108 -2.85 -8.70 -7.05
CA VAL A 108 -3.86 -7.78 -6.49
C VAL A 108 -4.11 -6.63 -7.46
N TRP A 109 -5.38 -6.32 -7.71
CA TRP A 109 -5.77 -5.12 -8.44
C TRP A 109 -6.36 -4.07 -7.50
N ILE A 110 -5.74 -2.89 -7.48
CA ILE A 110 -6.17 -1.73 -6.70
C ILE A 110 -6.61 -0.63 -7.66
N GLY A 111 -7.89 -0.30 -7.63
CA GLY A 111 -8.49 0.77 -8.45
C GLY A 111 -7.98 2.16 -8.09
N ALA A 112 -8.17 3.12 -8.97
CA ALA A 112 -7.72 4.49 -8.78
C ALA A 112 -8.30 5.15 -7.52
N GLY A 113 -7.49 5.97 -6.83
CA GLY A 113 -7.92 6.72 -5.66
C GLY A 113 -8.19 5.90 -4.40
N VAL A 114 -7.81 4.63 -4.38
CA VAL A 114 -7.97 3.76 -3.21
C VAL A 114 -7.06 4.21 -2.08
N GLN A 115 -7.58 4.18 -0.85
CA GLN A 115 -6.81 4.42 0.37
C GLN A 115 -6.83 3.16 1.24
N ILE A 116 -5.65 2.69 1.64
CA ILE A 116 -5.50 1.50 2.51
C ILE A 116 -4.82 1.94 3.79
N GLN A 117 -5.49 1.72 4.92
CA GLN A 117 -4.96 2.00 6.23
C GLN A 117 -3.72 1.16 6.53
N SER A 118 -2.75 1.71 7.25
CA SER A 118 -1.54 1.00 7.65
C SER A 118 -1.85 -0.22 8.53
N GLY A 119 -1.07 -1.30 8.32
CA GLY A 119 -1.24 -2.57 9.04
C GLY A 119 -2.31 -3.49 8.46
N ILE A 120 -2.91 -3.14 7.32
CA ILE A 120 -3.87 -3.98 6.61
C ILE A 120 -3.15 -5.04 5.77
N THR A 121 -3.72 -6.24 5.74
CA THR A 121 -3.33 -7.30 4.81
C THR A 121 -4.39 -7.46 3.72
N VAL A 122 -3.97 -7.38 2.46
CA VAL A 122 -4.79 -7.68 1.28
C VAL A 122 -4.29 -8.98 0.67
N GLY A 123 -5.15 -9.99 0.66
CA GLY A 123 -4.81 -11.34 0.17
C GLY A 123 -4.56 -11.38 -1.33
N SER A 124 -3.78 -12.36 -1.78
CA SER A 124 -3.46 -12.57 -3.20
C SER A 124 -4.72 -12.71 -4.04
N GLY A 125 -4.69 -12.15 -5.24
CA GLY A 125 -5.81 -12.20 -6.16
C GLY A 125 -6.99 -11.29 -5.80
N ALA A 126 -6.93 -10.50 -4.73
CA ALA A 126 -8.00 -9.58 -4.36
C ALA A 126 -8.14 -8.42 -5.35
N VAL A 127 -9.32 -7.85 -5.41
CA VAL A 127 -9.63 -6.65 -6.20
C VAL A 127 -10.28 -5.60 -5.32
N ILE A 128 -9.77 -4.37 -5.39
CA ILE A 128 -10.31 -3.24 -4.65
C ILE A 128 -10.85 -2.21 -5.63
N GLY A 129 -12.16 -1.97 -5.58
CA GLY A 129 -12.84 -1.01 -6.43
C GLY A 129 -12.32 0.42 -6.25
N MET A 130 -12.34 1.21 -7.32
CA MET A 130 -11.86 2.60 -7.32
C MET A 130 -12.51 3.44 -6.22
N GLY A 131 -11.76 4.38 -5.65
CA GLY A 131 -12.25 5.32 -4.62
C GLY A 131 -12.54 4.68 -3.25
N SER A 132 -12.20 3.41 -3.03
CA SER A 132 -12.48 2.70 -1.78
C SER A 132 -11.55 3.12 -0.65
N ILE A 133 -12.05 3.02 0.59
CA ILE A 133 -11.27 3.22 1.82
C ILE A 133 -11.23 1.90 2.60
N VAL A 134 -10.07 1.24 2.58
CA VAL A 134 -9.86 -0.08 3.20
C VAL A 134 -9.40 0.09 4.63
N THR A 135 -10.21 -0.37 5.57
CA THR A 135 -9.96 -0.30 7.02
C THR A 135 -9.85 -1.67 7.69
N HIS A 136 -10.07 -2.75 6.93
CA HIS A 136 -10.01 -4.13 7.40
C HIS A 136 -9.24 -5.00 6.42
N ASN A 137 -8.72 -6.14 6.90
CA ASN A 137 -8.04 -7.11 6.04
C ASN A 137 -9.01 -7.66 4.98
N ILE A 138 -8.47 -7.87 3.78
CA ILE A 138 -9.22 -8.43 2.65
C ILE A 138 -8.71 -9.85 2.38
N PRO A 139 -9.57 -10.86 2.44
CA PRO A 139 -9.22 -12.23 2.09
C PRO A 139 -8.79 -12.40 0.62
N PRO A 140 -8.03 -13.49 0.30
CA PRO A 140 -7.64 -13.78 -1.08
C PRO A 140 -8.83 -13.92 -2.03
N TYR A 141 -8.66 -13.43 -3.27
CA TYR A 141 -9.63 -13.55 -4.36
C TYR A 141 -11.01 -12.94 -4.07
N GLU A 142 -11.10 -12.02 -3.12
CA GLU A 142 -12.31 -11.26 -2.86
C GLU A 142 -12.28 -9.91 -3.58
N ILE A 143 -13.47 -9.44 -3.96
CA ILE A 143 -13.71 -8.10 -4.52
C ILE A 143 -14.36 -7.26 -3.45
N TRP A 144 -13.71 -6.14 -3.11
CA TRP A 144 -14.17 -5.20 -2.10
C TRP A 144 -14.29 -3.80 -2.69
N ALA A 145 -15.28 -3.03 -2.24
CA ALA A 145 -15.44 -1.64 -2.67
C ALA A 145 -16.20 -0.82 -1.63
N GLY A 146 -16.10 0.51 -1.74
CA GLY A 146 -16.86 1.48 -0.95
C GLY A 146 -16.05 2.21 0.12
N ASN A 147 -16.73 3.04 0.90
CA ASN A 147 -16.17 3.81 2.01
C ASN A 147 -17.09 3.69 3.26
N PRO A 148 -16.71 2.90 4.30
CA PRO A 148 -15.57 1.96 4.28
C PRO A 148 -15.79 0.83 3.25
N ALA A 149 -14.68 0.24 2.75
CA ALA A 149 -14.74 -0.88 1.83
C ALA A 149 -15.37 -2.10 2.52
N HIS A 150 -16.23 -2.80 1.78
CA HIS A 150 -16.90 -4.01 2.23
C HIS A 150 -16.90 -5.07 1.12
N PHE A 151 -17.12 -6.31 1.50
CA PHE A 151 -17.18 -7.44 0.58
C PHE A 151 -18.31 -7.28 -0.45
N ILE A 152 -18.00 -7.50 -1.71
CA ILE A 152 -18.97 -7.52 -2.83
C ILE A 152 -19.22 -8.95 -3.29
N ARG A 153 -18.16 -9.66 -3.68
CA ARG A 153 -18.21 -11.06 -4.09
C ARG A 153 -16.81 -11.66 -4.18
N LYS A 154 -16.73 -12.97 -4.31
CA LYS A 154 -15.49 -13.65 -4.74
C LYS A 154 -15.27 -13.49 -6.25
N ARG A 155 -13.99 -13.54 -6.68
CA ARG A 155 -13.63 -13.51 -8.13
C ARG A 155 -14.08 -14.79 -8.85
N PHE A 156 -13.90 -15.92 -8.20
CA PHE A 156 -14.10 -17.27 -8.74
C PHE A 156 -14.86 -18.14 -7.73
N ASP A 157 -15.26 -19.35 -8.14
CA ASP A 157 -15.75 -20.38 -7.25
C ASP A 157 -14.66 -20.89 -6.28
N TYR A 158 -15.06 -21.67 -5.31
CA TYR A 158 -14.17 -22.14 -4.25
C TYR A 158 -13.04 -23.04 -4.79
N GLU A 159 -13.36 -23.95 -5.71
CA GLU A 159 -12.39 -24.91 -6.28
C GLU A 159 -11.31 -24.18 -7.08
N THR A 160 -11.70 -23.21 -7.91
CA THR A 160 -10.77 -22.36 -8.66
C THR A 160 -9.88 -21.55 -7.72
N ILE A 161 -10.41 -20.99 -6.64
CA ILE A 161 -9.62 -20.25 -5.67
C ILE A 161 -8.59 -21.14 -5.00
N LEU A 162 -8.97 -22.34 -4.56
CA LEU A 162 -8.04 -23.29 -3.96
C LEU A 162 -6.92 -23.66 -4.94
N PHE A 163 -7.27 -24.01 -6.17
CA PHE A 163 -6.31 -24.35 -7.22
C PHE A 163 -5.30 -23.22 -7.44
N LEU A 164 -5.76 -21.96 -7.55
CA LEU A 164 -4.90 -20.81 -7.78
C LEU A 164 -3.98 -20.53 -6.57
N GLN A 165 -4.47 -20.74 -5.35
CA GLN A 165 -3.67 -20.58 -4.13
C GLN A 165 -2.60 -21.67 -4.00
N GLU A 166 -2.89 -22.91 -4.41
CA GLU A 166 -1.93 -24.02 -4.41
C GLU A 166 -0.90 -23.89 -5.53
N THR A 167 -1.34 -23.44 -6.71
CA THR A 167 -0.50 -23.31 -7.90
C THR A 167 0.55 -22.22 -7.75
N GLN A 168 0.24 -21.12 -7.06
CA GLN A 168 1.13 -19.96 -6.82
C GLN A 168 1.91 -19.54 -8.09
N PHE A 169 1.22 -19.37 -9.21
CA PHE A 169 1.83 -19.07 -10.52
C PHE A 169 2.77 -17.86 -10.51
N TRP A 170 2.60 -16.96 -9.56
CA TRP A 170 3.47 -15.81 -9.36
C TRP A 170 4.89 -16.17 -8.87
N ASP A 171 5.13 -17.41 -8.45
CA ASP A 171 6.45 -17.90 -8.05
C ASP A 171 7.14 -18.70 -9.18
N TRP A 172 6.48 -18.95 -10.31
CA TRP A 172 7.07 -19.68 -11.44
C TRP A 172 8.21 -18.89 -12.09
N ASP A 173 9.17 -19.64 -12.63
CA ASP A 173 10.27 -19.07 -13.42
C ASP A 173 9.72 -18.42 -14.71
N ASP A 174 10.48 -17.40 -15.23
CA ASP A 174 10.14 -16.70 -16.47
C ASP A 174 10.47 -17.53 -17.74
#